data_f954a88055fd5116e6ff942b03e7a753
#
_entry.id   f954a88055fd5116e6ff942b03e7a753
#
_cell.length_a   1.000
_cell.length_b   1.000
_cell.length_c   1.000
_cell.angle_alpha   90.00
_cell.angle_beta   90.00
_cell.angle_gamma   90.00
#
_symmetry.space_group_name_H-M   'P 1'
#
loop_
_entity.id
_entity.type
_entity.pdbx_description
1 polymer ?
#
loop_
_entity_poly.entity_id
_entity_poly.type
_entity_poly.pdbx_seq_one_letter_code
_entity_poly.pdbx_strand_id
1 'polypeptide(L)'
;ASDVYKRQVVDGKVRNILRLMFRTTMNRNRPYGSFKTPAHASAARKIAEEGIVLLQNKNNVLPIRRSETKRILVVGENAIKMMTVGGGSSSLKARYEISPLDGLKARVGEATEVIYARGYVGNIDGSYNGVVSKVNLAESRSADELLDEAVNKAKSADYVVFVGGLNKNSHQDCEGGDRTSYGLPYGQDRVIEALSQANPRTIVVLISGNSVAMPWIDQVPAIVEGWYCGSEAGNALASILVGDVNPSGKLPFSMYAKLEDYHAHSFNDSIVYPGLNHQQIYKDDIFVGYRWSDLHKKIRPMFSFGHGLSYTTFEYGKAEIDKNVVQQGESLRVRIPVTNTGNRSGAEIV
;
A
#
# COMPACT_ATOMS: atom_id res chain seq x y z
N ALA A 1 44.68 18.18 -23.41
CA ALA A 1 43.74 17.19 -22.83
C ALA A 1 44.23 16.66 -21.48
N SER A 2 44.89 17.44 -20.65
CA SER A 2 45.65 16.86 -19.54
C SER A 2 45.14 17.16 -18.16
N ASP A 3 44.17 17.77 -17.77
CA ASP A 3 43.84 17.99 -16.35
C ASP A 3 42.33 17.90 -16.04
N VAL A 4 41.75 16.77 -16.40
CA VAL A 4 40.36 16.51 -16.00
C VAL A 4 40.26 16.28 -14.49
N TYR A 5 41.34 15.79 -13.84
CA TYR A 5 41.36 15.58 -12.38
C TYR A 5 42.71 15.93 -11.76
N LYS A 6 42.72 16.81 -10.78
CA LYS A 6 43.88 17.01 -9.92
C LYS A 6 44.20 15.74 -9.16
N ARG A 7 45.49 15.33 -9.09
CA ARG A 7 45.94 14.11 -8.41
C ARG A 7 45.36 13.99 -6.99
N GLN A 8 45.31 15.10 -6.23
CA GLN A 8 44.76 15.11 -4.88
C GLN A 8 43.26 14.67 -4.82
N VAL A 9 42.49 15.00 -5.88
CA VAL A 9 41.07 14.55 -5.96
C VAL A 9 40.99 13.04 -6.17
N VAL A 10 41.84 12.50 -7.05
CA VAL A 10 41.94 11.06 -7.31
C VAL A 10 42.41 10.34 -6.06
N ASP A 11 43.48 10.80 -5.43
CA ASP A 11 44.01 10.23 -4.16
C ASP A 11 42.93 10.28 -3.05
N GLY A 12 42.17 11.35 -2.98
CA GLY A 12 41.04 11.46 -2.06
C GLY A 12 39.95 10.39 -2.28
N LYS A 13 39.59 10.15 -3.54
CA LYS A 13 38.62 9.08 -3.90
C LYS A 13 39.20 7.69 -3.58
N VAL A 14 40.45 7.42 -3.95
CA VAL A 14 41.14 6.16 -3.61
C VAL A 14 41.17 5.94 -2.09
N ARG A 15 41.51 6.96 -1.31
CA ARG A 15 41.51 6.91 0.14
C ARG A 15 40.13 6.56 0.70
N ASN A 16 39.06 7.10 0.15
CA ASN A 16 37.70 6.80 0.58
C ASN A 16 37.31 5.34 0.27
N ILE A 17 37.68 4.83 -0.90
CA ILE A 17 37.46 3.43 -1.28
C ILE A 17 38.25 2.50 -0.33
N LEU A 18 39.54 2.77 -0.13
CA LEU A 18 40.38 1.98 0.77
C LEU A 18 39.84 2.00 2.22
N ARG A 19 39.40 3.18 2.68
CA ARG A 19 38.77 3.29 4.00
C ARG A 19 37.53 2.40 4.13
N LEU A 20 36.69 2.35 3.10
CA LEU A 20 35.53 1.47 3.05
C LEU A 20 35.98 0.00 3.10
N MET A 21 36.93 -0.39 2.26
CA MET A 21 37.44 -1.76 2.22
C MET A 21 38.04 -2.20 3.57
N PHE A 22 38.87 -1.34 4.20
CA PHE A 22 39.46 -1.64 5.51
C PHE A 22 38.39 -1.75 6.61
N ARG A 23 37.32 -0.96 6.54
CA ARG A 23 36.23 -1.02 7.52
C ARG A 23 35.28 -2.19 7.32
N THR A 24 35.18 -2.72 6.10
CA THR A 24 34.25 -3.79 5.73
C THR A 24 34.96 -5.08 5.38
N THR A 25 35.26 -5.31 4.12
CA THR A 25 35.78 -6.58 3.58
C THR A 25 37.08 -7.01 4.22
N MET A 26 38.00 -6.09 4.50
CA MET A 26 39.31 -6.36 5.07
C MET A 26 39.33 -6.32 6.59
N ASN A 27 38.24 -5.96 7.24
CA ASN A 27 38.13 -5.99 8.70
C ASN A 27 37.85 -7.42 9.18
N ARG A 28 38.88 -8.11 9.64
CA ARG A 28 38.76 -9.50 10.14
C ARG A 28 37.93 -9.60 11.42
N ASN A 29 37.80 -8.53 12.19
CA ASN A 29 37.08 -8.48 13.45
C ASN A 29 35.63 -7.96 13.30
N ARG A 30 35.17 -7.73 12.05
CA ARG A 30 33.78 -7.31 11.84
C ARG A 30 32.81 -8.40 12.29
N PRO A 31 31.75 -8.05 13.01
CA PRO A 31 30.73 -9.02 13.31
C PRO A 31 30.00 -9.41 12.00
N TYR A 32 29.75 -10.70 11.83
CA TYR A 32 28.87 -11.17 10.78
C TYR A 32 27.42 -10.87 11.21
N GLY A 33 26.66 -10.25 10.33
CA GLY A 33 25.23 -10.07 10.53
C GLY A 33 24.48 -11.39 10.44
N SER A 34 23.23 -11.37 10.83
CA SER A 34 22.26 -12.46 10.61
C SER A 34 21.17 -12.01 9.65
N PHE A 35 20.47 -12.96 9.06
CA PHE A 35 19.30 -12.69 8.21
C PHE A 35 18.30 -13.84 8.36
N LYS A 36 17.03 -13.58 8.00
CA LYS A 36 15.93 -14.55 8.11
C LYS A 36 15.70 -15.06 9.55
N THR A 37 15.95 -14.22 10.55
CA THR A 37 15.69 -14.55 11.97
C THR A 37 14.25 -14.20 12.35
N PRO A 38 13.69 -14.74 13.45
CA PRO A 38 12.41 -14.31 13.99
C PRO A 38 12.34 -12.81 14.28
N ALA A 39 13.46 -12.19 14.70
CA ALA A 39 13.53 -10.75 14.92
C ALA A 39 13.33 -9.95 13.61
N HIS A 40 13.88 -10.44 12.49
CA HIS A 40 13.64 -9.83 11.17
C HIS A 40 12.19 -9.98 10.73
N ALA A 41 11.54 -11.13 10.97
CA ALA A 41 10.11 -11.31 10.68
C ALA A 41 9.26 -10.35 11.52
N SER A 42 9.54 -10.21 12.80
CA SER A 42 8.85 -9.26 13.69
C SER A 42 9.04 -7.80 13.24
N ALA A 43 10.24 -7.43 12.81
CA ALA A 43 10.52 -6.10 12.29
C ALA A 43 9.77 -5.84 10.96
N ALA A 44 9.79 -6.81 10.03
CA ALA A 44 9.06 -6.72 8.78
C ALA A 44 7.54 -6.56 9.00
N ARG A 45 6.99 -7.34 9.94
CA ARG A 45 5.59 -7.22 10.32
C ARG A 45 5.27 -5.85 10.92
N LYS A 46 6.09 -5.34 11.83
CA LYS A 46 5.90 -4.02 12.44
C LYS A 46 5.93 -2.90 11.39
N ILE A 47 6.89 -2.95 10.46
CA ILE A 47 6.96 -1.98 9.34
C ILE A 47 5.68 -2.03 8.50
N ALA A 48 5.18 -3.23 8.19
CA ALA A 48 3.93 -3.40 7.46
C ALA A 48 2.73 -2.82 8.24
N GLU A 49 2.60 -3.13 9.52
CA GLU A 49 1.54 -2.62 10.41
C GLU A 49 1.54 -1.09 10.50
N GLU A 50 2.72 -0.46 10.53
CA GLU A 50 2.88 1.00 10.56
C GLU A 50 2.66 1.65 9.18
N GLY A 51 2.85 0.89 8.09
CA GLY A 51 2.68 1.38 6.72
C GLY A 51 1.26 1.28 6.17
N ILE A 52 0.45 0.33 6.64
CA ILE A 52 -0.94 0.15 6.20
C ILE A 52 -1.77 1.39 6.53
N VAL A 53 -2.56 1.85 5.53
CA VAL A 53 -3.37 3.06 5.66
C VAL A 53 -4.85 2.74 5.71
N LEU A 54 -5.54 3.18 6.75
CA LEU A 54 -7.00 3.16 6.81
C LEU A 54 -7.53 4.39 6.05
N LEU A 55 -8.01 4.17 4.82
CA LEU A 55 -8.49 5.24 3.95
C LEU A 55 -9.90 5.71 4.31
N GLN A 56 -10.77 4.77 4.68
CA GLN A 56 -12.16 5.06 4.99
C GLN A 56 -12.68 4.10 6.07
N ASN A 57 -13.52 4.60 6.99
CA ASN A 57 -14.17 3.80 8.02
C ASN A 57 -15.51 4.41 8.45
N LYS A 58 -16.50 4.37 7.55
CA LYS A 58 -17.86 4.85 7.82
C LYS A 58 -18.53 3.96 8.87
N ASN A 59 -19.24 4.55 9.81
CA ASN A 59 -19.98 3.86 10.87
C ASN A 59 -19.12 2.93 11.76
N ASN A 60 -17.81 3.13 11.81
CA ASN A 60 -16.89 2.31 12.60
C ASN A 60 -17.04 0.80 12.30
N VAL A 61 -17.16 0.44 11.02
CA VAL A 61 -17.22 -0.96 10.57
C VAL A 61 -15.96 -1.71 10.96
N LEU A 62 -14.80 -1.05 10.90
CA LEU A 62 -13.55 -1.52 11.47
C LEU A 62 -13.32 -0.90 12.86
N PRO A 63 -12.65 -1.61 13.77
CA PRO A 63 -12.15 -2.98 13.65
C PRO A 63 -13.28 -4.02 13.72
N ILE A 64 -13.04 -5.19 13.11
CA ILE A 64 -13.93 -6.36 13.20
C ILE A 64 -14.08 -6.77 14.66
N ARG A 65 -15.31 -6.87 15.15
CA ARG A 65 -15.61 -7.22 16.54
C ARG A 65 -15.61 -8.73 16.73
N ARG A 66 -14.45 -9.31 17.03
CA ARG A 66 -14.26 -10.78 17.13
C ARG A 66 -15.28 -11.47 18.04
N SER A 67 -15.61 -10.85 19.17
CA SER A 67 -16.57 -11.43 20.15
C SER A 67 -18.00 -11.55 19.63
N GLU A 68 -18.36 -10.79 18.59
CA GLU A 68 -19.69 -10.73 17.99
C GLU A 68 -19.74 -11.39 16.60
N THR A 69 -18.60 -11.81 16.06
CA THR A 69 -18.46 -12.29 14.68
C THR A 69 -18.36 -13.80 14.64
N LYS A 70 -19.30 -14.43 13.96
CA LYS A 70 -19.34 -15.90 13.76
C LYS A 70 -18.75 -16.29 12.40
N ARG A 71 -18.94 -15.46 11.37
CA ARG A 71 -18.52 -15.77 10.01
C ARG A 71 -17.96 -14.55 9.28
N ILE A 72 -16.78 -14.71 8.69
CA ILE A 72 -16.17 -13.73 7.80
C ILE A 72 -16.01 -14.38 6.43
N LEU A 73 -16.50 -13.71 5.38
CA LEU A 73 -16.22 -14.07 4.01
C LEU A 73 -15.00 -13.26 3.52
N VAL A 74 -13.98 -13.94 3.05
CA VAL A 74 -12.85 -13.32 2.34
C VAL A 74 -13.01 -13.56 0.84
N VAL A 75 -12.91 -12.50 0.03
CA VAL A 75 -13.10 -12.57 -1.42
C VAL A 75 -11.88 -11.98 -2.12
N GLY A 76 -11.49 -12.56 -3.25
CA GLY A 76 -10.48 -12.01 -4.14
C GLY A 76 -9.21 -12.84 -4.25
N GLU A 77 -8.58 -12.78 -5.42
CA GLU A 77 -7.35 -13.53 -5.71
C GLU A 77 -6.19 -13.10 -4.80
N ASN A 78 -6.09 -11.79 -4.52
CA ASN A 78 -5.01 -11.26 -3.69
C ASN A 78 -5.08 -11.74 -2.23
N ALA A 79 -6.22 -12.33 -1.81
CA ALA A 79 -6.34 -12.97 -0.50
C ALA A 79 -5.45 -14.21 -0.35
N ILE A 80 -5.12 -14.87 -1.45
CA ILE A 80 -4.37 -16.14 -1.47
C ILE A 80 -3.07 -16.07 -2.29
N LYS A 81 -2.91 -15.05 -3.15
CA LYS A 81 -1.77 -14.92 -4.06
C LYS A 81 -0.50 -14.50 -3.32
N MET A 82 0.64 -15.08 -3.70
CA MET A 82 1.95 -14.62 -3.26
C MET A 82 2.30 -13.29 -3.92
N MET A 83 2.57 -12.24 -3.12
CA MET A 83 2.85 -10.88 -3.59
C MET A 83 4.32 -10.50 -3.56
N THR A 84 5.21 -11.32 -2.99
CA THR A 84 6.66 -11.12 -3.05
C THR A 84 7.24 -11.53 -4.40
N VAL A 85 6.52 -12.33 -5.19
CA VAL A 85 6.88 -12.78 -6.53
C VAL A 85 6.37 -11.80 -7.56
N GLY A 86 7.18 -11.47 -8.58
CA GLY A 86 6.83 -10.57 -9.67
C GLY A 86 7.32 -9.14 -9.46
N GLY A 87 6.96 -8.23 -10.37
CA GLY A 87 7.33 -6.81 -10.32
C GLY A 87 8.70 -6.47 -10.90
N GLY A 88 9.32 -7.32 -11.72
CA GLY A 88 10.62 -7.05 -12.33
C GLY A 88 11.76 -7.25 -11.35
N SER A 89 12.69 -6.31 -11.28
CA SER A 89 13.85 -6.35 -10.37
C SER A 89 13.47 -6.36 -8.89
N SER A 90 12.24 -5.99 -8.54
CA SER A 90 11.71 -6.05 -7.17
C SER A 90 11.24 -7.45 -6.75
N SER A 91 11.28 -8.45 -7.64
CA SER A 91 10.86 -9.81 -7.35
C SER A 91 11.77 -10.47 -6.32
N LEU A 92 11.17 -11.08 -5.30
CA LEU A 92 11.86 -11.79 -4.22
C LEU A 92 11.44 -13.26 -4.19
N LYS A 93 12.41 -14.14 -3.93
CA LYS A 93 12.14 -15.51 -3.52
C LYS A 93 12.08 -15.56 -1.99
N ALA A 94 10.92 -15.25 -1.44
CA ALA A 94 10.73 -15.29 0.01
C ALA A 94 10.85 -16.72 0.54
N ARG A 95 11.33 -16.84 1.79
CA ARG A 95 11.38 -18.14 2.49
C ARG A 95 9.97 -18.67 2.77
N TYR A 96 9.08 -17.77 3.13
CA TYR A 96 7.64 -18.00 3.35
C TYR A 96 6.89 -16.71 3.05
N GLU A 97 5.60 -16.84 2.89
CA GLU A 97 4.68 -15.70 2.76
C GLU A 97 3.36 -16.10 3.41
N ILE A 98 2.85 -15.24 4.27
CA ILE A 98 1.55 -15.43 4.92
C ILE A 98 0.52 -14.63 4.13
N SER A 99 -0.43 -15.34 3.52
CA SER A 99 -1.50 -14.71 2.76
C SER A 99 -2.46 -13.93 3.67
N PRO A 100 -3.16 -12.91 3.15
CA PRO A 100 -4.22 -12.23 3.91
C PRO A 100 -5.27 -13.18 4.48
N LEU A 101 -5.66 -14.21 3.73
CA LEU A 101 -6.60 -15.24 4.18
C LEU A 101 -6.05 -16.03 5.37
N ASP A 102 -4.81 -16.51 5.27
CA ASP A 102 -4.21 -17.30 6.35
C ASP A 102 -3.93 -16.47 7.59
N GLY A 103 -3.48 -15.22 7.40
CA GLY A 103 -3.27 -14.28 8.49
C GLY A 103 -4.57 -13.99 9.26
N LEU A 104 -5.69 -13.78 8.54
CA LEU A 104 -6.98 -13.53 9.17
C LEU A 104 -7.50 -14.77 9.89
N LYS A 105 -7.43 -15.97 9.28
CA LYS A 105 -7.79 -17.25 9.91
C LYS A 105 -7.04 -17.46 11.22
N ALA A 106 -5.71 -17.31 11.18
CA ALA A 106 -4.88 -17.49 12.37
C ALA A 106 -5.21 -16.46 13.47
N ARG A 107 -5.61 -15.25 13.10
CA ARG A 107 -5.83 -14.16 14.03
C ARG A 107 -7.19 -14.23 14.72
N VAL A 108 -8.26 -14.63 14.02
CA VAL A 108 -9.60 -14.75 14.61
C VAL A 108 -9.79 -16.05 15.39
N GLY A 109 -8.97 -17.08 15.11
CA GLY A 109 -9.03 -18.37 15.78
C GLY A 109 -10.26 -19.20 15.37
N GLU A 110 -10.52 -20.27 16.13
CA GLU A 110 -11.57 -21.26 15.82
C GLU A 110 -13.00 -20.77 16.11
N ALA A 111 -13.13 -19.69 16.90
CA ALA A 111 -14.44 -19.15 17.27
C ALA A 111 -15.17 -18.44 16.11
N THR A 112 -14.42 -18.06 15.07
CA THR A 112 -14.95 -17.37 13.89
C THR A 112 -14.64 -18.18 12.63
N GLU A 113 -15.67 -18.60 11.93
CA GLU A 113 -15.51 -19.28 10.64
C GLU A 113 -15.04 -18.28 9.57
N VAL A 114 -13.90 -18.55 8.93
CA VAL A 114 -13.41 -17.76 7.80
C VAL A 114 -13.54 -18.57 6.52
N ILE A 115 -14.51 -18.20 5.69
CA ILE A 115 -14.78 -18.82 4.40
C ILE A 115 -14.17 -17.98 3.27
N TYR A 116 -13.92 -18.62 2.12
CA TYR A 116 -13.31 -17.97 0.97
C TYR A 116 -14.17 -18.11 -0.29
N ALA A 117 -14.16 -17.08 -1.13
CA ALA A 117 -14.64 -17.12 -2.51
C ALA A 117 -13.67 -16.34 -3.41
N ARG A 118 -13.50 -16.77 -4.64
CA ARG A 118 -12.58 -16.09 -5.56
C ARG A 118 -13.15 -14.76 -6.06
N GLY A 119 -14.43 -14.73 -6.44
CA GLY A 119 -15.18 -13.54 -6.84
C GLY A 119 -14.96 -13.11 -8.28
N TYR A 120 -13.78 -13.34 -8.86
CA TYR A 120 -13.44 -12.98 -10.24
C TYR A 120 -12.36 -13.91 -10.80
N VAL A 121 -12.24 -13.95 -12.13
CA VAL A 121 -11.13 -14.63 -12.80
C VAL A 121 -9.96 -13.66 -12.86
N GLY A 122 -8.96 -13.90 -12.04
CA GLY A 122 -7.74 -13.11 -11.99
C GLY A 122 -6.69 -13.57 -13.01
N ASN A 123 -5.42 -13.31 -12.71
CA ASN A 123 -4.34 -13.84 -13.51
C ASN A 123 -4.05 -15.30 -13.13
N ILE A 124 -4.36 -16.20 -14.05
CA ILE A 124 -4.11 -17.63 -13.90
C ILE A 124 -2.62 -18.00 -14.05
N ASP A 125 -1.79 -17.09 -14.57
CA ASP A 125 -0.37 -17.31 -14.75
C ASP A 125 0.37 -16.94 -13.45
N GLY A 126 0.71 -17.95 -12.67
CA GLY A 126 1.33 -17.80 -11.35
C GLY A 126 2.84 -17.59 -11.39
N SER A 127 3.46 -17.43 -12.58
CA SER A 127 4.90 -17.28 -12.70
C SER A 127 5.31 -15.86 -13.12
N TYR A 128 6.43 -15.39 -12.58
CA TYR A 128 7.11 -14.19 -13.03
C TYR A 128 8.63 -14.39 -12.96
N ASN A 129 9.33 -14.10 -14.04
CA ASN A 129 10.79 -14.27 -14.13
C ASN A 129 11.28 -15.66 -13.69
N GLY A 130 10.52 -16.73 -14.01
CA GLY A 130 10.87 -18.11 -13.64
C GLY A 130 10.62 -18.47 -12.17
N VAL A 131 10.07 -17.57 -11.38
CA VAL A 131 9.62 -17.86 -10.01
C VAL A 131 8.15 -18.24 -10.04
N VAL A 132 7.84 -19.49 -9.71
CA VAL A 132 6.47 -20.03 -9.72
C VAL A 132 5.83 -19.84 -8.35
N SER A 133 4.62 -19.30 -8.33
CA SER A 133 3.78 -19.29 -7.14
C SER A 133 3.43 -20.73 -6.74
N LYS A 134 3.46 -21.03 -5.43
CA LYS A 134 3.02 -22.33 -4.90
C LYS A 134 1.50 -22.46 -4.86
N VAL A 135 0.76 -21.39 -5.10
CA VAL A 135 -0.70 -21.36 -5.07
C VAL A 135 -1.22 -21.72 -6.46
N ASN A 136 -2.13 -22.68 -6.52
CA ASN A 136 -2.83 -22.99 -7.75
C ASN A 136 -3.90 -21.92 -8.02
N LEU A 137 -3.68 -21.12 -9.05
CA LEU A 137 -4.59 -20.06 -9.50
C LEU A 137 -5.45 -20.48 -10.69
N ALA A 138 -5.35 -21.73 -11.16
CA ALA A 138 -6.20 -22.25 -12.23
C ALA A 138 -7.69 -22.10 -11.86
N GLU A 139 -8.50 -21.68 -12.81
CA GLU A 139 -9.94 -21.48 -12.65
C GLU A 139 -10.65 -21.87 -13.95
N SER A 140 -11.69 -22.67 -13.83
CA SER A 140 -12.50 -23.12 -14.97
C SER A 140 -13.90 -22.51 -15.00
N ARG A 141 -14.32 -21.89 -13.89
CA ARG A 141 -15.63 -21.25 -13.77
C ARG A 141 -15.61 -19.88 -14.45
N SER A 142 -16.75 -19.47 -14.93
CA SER A 142 -16.95 -18.12 -15.50
C SER A 142 -16.89 -17.03 -14.43
N ALA A 143 -16.67 -15.80 -14.86
CA ALA A 143 -16.69 -14.64 -13.95
C ALA A 143 -18.05 -14.48 -13.25
N ASP A 144 -19.15 -14.81 -13.93
CA ASP A 144 -20.51 -14.73 -13.36
C ASP A 144 -20.73 -15.80 -12.27
N GLU A 145 -20.30 -17.06 -12.51
CA GLU A 145 -20.39 -18.12 -11.50
C GLU A 145 -19.59 -17.77 -10.23
N LEU A 146 -18.40 -17.16 -10.40
CA LEU A 146 -17.57 -16.74 -9.27
C LEU A 146 -18.19 -15.57 -8.51
N LEU A 147 -18.80 -14.62 -9.22
CA LEU A 147 -19.51 -13.50 -8.62
C LEU A 147 -20.72 -13.97 -7.85
N ASP A 148 -21.55 -14.85 -8.43
CA ASP A 148 -22.75 -15.38 -7.82
C ASP A 148 -22.42 -16.18 -6.53
N GLU A 149 -21.36 -17.00 -6.57
CA GLU A 149 -20.86 -17.68 -5.36
C GLU A 149 -20.50 -16.68 -4.27
N ALA A 150 -19.72 -15.64 -4.60
CA ALA A 150 -19.26 -14.65 -3.64
C ALA A 150 -20.43 -13.86 -3.04
N VAL A 151 -21.38 -13.41 -3.87
CA VAL A 151 -22.58 -12.68 -3.44
C VAL A 151 -23.48 -13.56 -2.54
N ASN A 152 -23.69 -14.83 -2.89
CA ASN A 152 -24.50 -15.72 -2.09
C ASN A 152 -23.86 -15.99 -0.71
N LYS A 153 -22.55 -16.17 -0.64
CA LYS A 153 -21.82 -16.30 0.63
C LYS A 153 -21.84 -15.00 1.45
N ALA A 154 -21.79 -13.84 0.80
CA ALA A 154 -21.77 -12.53 1.43
C ALA A 154 -23.07 -12.27 2.23
N LYS A 155 -24.22 -12.72 1.74
CA LYS A 155 -25.52 -12.57 2.41
C LYS A 155 -25.59 -13.23 3.79
N SER A 156 -24.80 -14.28 4.03
CA SER A 156 -24.78 -15.05 5.28
C SER A 156 -23.56 -14.78 6.16
N ALA A 157 -22.67 -13.87 5.76
CA ALA A 157 -21.49 -13.49 6.51
C ALA A 157 -21.76 -12.26 7.39
N ASP A 158 -21.14 -12.21 8.58
CA ASP A 158 -21.20 -11.03 9.44
C ASP A 158 -20.37 -9.88 8.88
N TYR A 159 -19.25 -10.22 8.22
CA TYR A 159 -18.37 -9.30 7.50
C TYR A 159 -17.91 -9.90 6.17
N VAL A 160 -17.73 -9.04 5.20
CA VAL A 160 -17.06 -9.37 3.93
C VAL A 160 -15.75 -8.60 3.86
N VAL A 161 -14.65 -9.29 3.59
CA VAL A 161 -13.33 -8.70 3.37
C VAL A 161 -12.92 -9.00 1.93
N PHE A 162 -13.08 -8.04 1.04
CA PHE A 162 -12.58 -8.12 -0.32
C PHE A 162 -11.09 -7.76 -0.32
N VAL A 163 -10.24 -8.64 -0.81
CA VAL A 163 -8.79 -8.42 -0.95
C VAL A 163 -8.44 -8.46 -2.42
N GLY A 164 -8.30 -7.30 -3.00
CA GLY A 164 -8.05 -7.11 -4.42
C GLY A 164 -7.03 -6.02 -4.67
N GLY A 165 -7.20 -5.30 -5.76
CA GLY A 165 -6.28 -4.26 -6.18
C GLY A 165 -5.47 -4.69 -7.40
N LEU A 166 -4.21 -4.29 -7.42
CA LEU A 166 -3.23 -4.66 -8.43
C LEU A 166 -2.46 -5.92 -7.97
N ASN A 167 -1.58 -6.37 -8.84
CA ASN A 167 -0.57 -7.37 -8.49
C ASN A 167 0.76 -7.00 -9.15
N LYS A 168 1.76 -7.85 -9.02
CA LYS A 168 3.11 -7.57 -9.55
C LYS A 168 3.34 -8.20 -10.93
N ASN A 169 2.29 -8.42 -11.69
CA ASN A 169 2.39 -8.91 -13.07
C ASN A 169 2.59 -7.75 -14.06
N SER A 170 2.98 -8.10 -15.30
CA SER A 170 3.09 -7.13 -16.40
C SER A 170 1.77 -6.37 -16.59
N HIS A 171 1.87 -5.09 -16.91
CA HIS A 171 0.75 -4.15 -17.07
C HIS A 171 -0.09 -3.91 -15.81
N GLN A 172 0.50 -4.16 -14.64
CA GLN A 172 -0.02 -3.77 -13.34
C GLN A 172 1.08 -3.02 -12.55
N ASP A 173 1.54 -3.52 -11.40
CA ASP A 173 2.67 -2.92 -10.69
C ASP A 173 3.97 -3.70 -11.01
N CYS A 174 4.50 -3.49 -12.20
CA CYS A 174 5.66 -4.21 -12.72
C CYS A 174 6.65 -3.25 -13.40
N GLU A 175 7.93 -3.45 -13.16
CA GLU A 175 9.00 -2.76 -13.86
C GLU A 175 8.98 -3.09 -15.36
N GLY A 176 9.04 -2.07 -16.22
CA GLY A 176 9.03 -2.22 -17.68
C GLY A 176 7.69 -2.66 -18.26
N GLY A 177 6.62 -2.65 -17.48
CA GLY A 177 5.27 -3.02 -17.92
C GLY A 177 4.23 -2.13 -17.28
N ASP A 178 4.13 -0.88 -17.76
CA ASP A 178 3.21 0.12 -17.22
C ASP A 178 1.75 -0.28 -17.42
N ARG A 179 0.89 0.19 -16.51
CA ARG A 179 -0.55 -0.01 -16.61
C ARG A 179 -1.11 0.73 -17.82
N THR A 180 -2.10 0.10 -18.45
CA THR A 180 -2.87 0.67 -19.57
C THR A 180 -4.22 1.21 -19.10
N SER A 181 -4.61 0.98 -17.85
CA SER A 181 -5.87 1.45 -17.26
C SER A 181 -5.63 1.95 -15.83
N TYR A 182 -6.35 2.99 -15.45
CA TYR A 182 -6.35 3.52 -14.08
C TYR A 182 -7.30 2.74 -13.16
N GLY A 183 -8.31 2.05 -13.73
CA GLY A 183 -9.25 1.19 -12.99
C GLY A 183 -8.64 -0.12 -12.51
N LEU A 184 -9.37 -0.81 -11.67
CA LEU A 184 -9.00 -2.14 -11.22
C LEU A 184 -9.13 -3.17 -12.36
N PRO A 185 -8.17 -4.12 -12.50
CA PRO A 185 -8.24 -5.17 -13.52
C PRO A 185 -9.28 -6.24 -13.18
N TYR A 186 -9.59 -7.11 -14.15
CA TYR A 186 -10.38 -8.34 -13.98
C TYR A 186 -11.84 -8.13 -13.54
N GLY A 187 -12.42 -6.95 -13.75
CA GLY A 187 -13.79 -6.67 -13.33
C GLY A 187 -14.00 -6.61 -11.83
N GLN A 188 -12.96 -6.33 -11.06
CA GLN A 188 -13.03 -6.24 -9.60
C GLN A 188 -14.03 -5.19 -9.11
N ASP A 189 -14.19 -4.06 -9.83
CA ASP A 189 -15.17 -3.02 -9.46
C ASP A 189 -16.58 -3.59 -9.37
N ARG A 190 -17.01 -4.38 -10.38
CA ARG A 190 -18.30 -5.07 -10.37
C ARG A 190 -18.49 -5.99 -9.17
N VAL A 191 -17.44 -6.71 -8.77
CA VAL A 191 -17.47 -7.60 -7.60
C VAL A 191 -17.62 -6.80 -6.32
N ILE A 192 -16.85 -5.72 -6.15
CA ILE A 192 -16.93 -4.84 -4.98
C ILE A 192 -18.34 -4.24 -4.83
N GLU A 193 -18.91 -3.73 -5.92
CA GLU A 193 -20.27 -3.17 -5.94
C GLU A 193 -21.32 -4.21 -5.53
N ALA A 194 -21.27 -5.40 -6.13
CA ALA A 194 -22.22 -6.49 -5.80
C ALA A 194 -22.09 -6.96 -4.34
N LEU A 195 -20.86 -7.08 -3.82
CA LEU A 195 -20.62 -7.43 -2.42
C LEU A 195 -21.14 -6.36 -1.46
N SER A 196 -20.93 -5.07 -1.79
CA SER A 196 -21.40 -3.95 -0.96
C SER A 196 -22.92 -3.88 -0.90
N GLN A 197 -23.60 -4.23 -2.01
CA GLN A 197 -25.06 -4.35 -2.04
C GLN A 197 -25.57 -5.56 -1.24
N ALA A 198 -24.83 -6.66 -1.24
CA ALA A 198 -25.19 -7.89 -0.55
C ALA A 198 -24.94 -7.84 0.96
N ASN A 199 -23.93 -7.09 1.40
CA ASN A 199 -23.52 -7.00 2.80
C ASN A 199 -23.02 -5.59 3.16
N PRO A 200 -23.71 -4.86 4.06
CA PRO A 200 -23.33 -3.49 4.46
C PRO A 200 -22.03 -3.40 5.27
N ARG A 201 -21.44 -4.54 5.68
CA ARG A 201 -20.15 -4.61 6.37
C ARG A 201 -19.06 -5.14 5.42
N THR A 202 -19.10 -4.68 4.17
CA THR A 202 -18.06 -4.98 3.19
C THR A 202 -16.87 -4.06 3.40
N ILE A 203 -15.69 -4.65 3.61
CA ILE A 203 -14.40 -4.01 3.78
C ILE A 203 -13.59 -4.29 2.52
N VAL A 204 -13.04 -3.27 1.90
CA VAL A 204 -12.14 -3.42 0.76
C VAL A 204 -10.69 -3.22 1.22
N VAL A 205 -9.85 -4.22 1.01
CA VAL A 205 -8.40 -4.16 1.18
C VAL A 205 -7.77 -4.11 -0.20
N LEU A 206 -7.14 -2.99 -0.51
CA LEU A 206 -6.40 -2.81 -1.75
C LEU A 206 -4.94 -3.22 -1.55
N ILE A 207 -4.44 -4.05 -2.43
CA ILE A 207 -3.02 -4.38 -2.55
C ILE A 207 -2.54 -3.69 -3.82
N SER A 208 -1.78 -2.61 -3.66
CA SER A 208 -1.27 -1.83 -4.80
C SER A 208 0.01 -1.09 -4.42
N GLY A 209 0.82 -0.74 -5.41
CA GLY A 209 2.01 0.12 -5.24
C GLY A 209 1.71 1.59 -5.53
N ASN A 210 0.52 1.88 -6.06
CA ASN A 210 0.11 3.23 -6.43
C ASN A 210 -1.43 3.35 -6.46
N SER A 211 -1.92 4.55 -6.79
CA SER A 211 -3.34 4.88 -6.81
C SER A 211 -4.14 4.12 -7.89
N VAL A 212 -5.40 3.84 -7.60
CA VAL A 212 -6.38 3.26 -8.52
C VAL A 212 -7.69 4.06 -8.47
N ALA A 213 -8.49 3.99 -9.54
CA ALA A 213 -9.86 4.51 -9.51
C ALA A 213 -10.72 3.67 -8.56
N MET A 214 -11.63 4.32 -7.85
CA MET A 214 -12.55 3.69 -6.89
C MET A 214 -13.98 4.16 -7.15
N PRO A 215 -14.63 3.75 -8.25
CA PRO A 215 -15.99 4.22 -8.59
C PRO A 215 -17.03 3.84 -7.53
N TRP A 216 -16.74 2.83 -6.73
CA TRP A 216 -17.56 2.28 -5.66
C TRP A 216 -17.30 2.92 -4.27
N ILE A 217 -16.45 3.96 -4.16
CA ILE A 217 -15.99 4.54 -2.89
C ILE A 217 -17.13 4.95 -1.95
N ASP A 218 -18.24 5.44 -2.50
CA ASP A 218 -19.38 5.88 -1.69
C ASP A 218 -20.23 4.71 -1.17
N GLN A 219 -20.17 3.56 -1.82
CA GLN A 219 -20.93 2.36 -1.48
C GLN A 219 -20.25 1.50 -0.41
N VAL A 220 -18.92 1.59 -0.29
CA VAL A 220 -18.12 0.78 0.63
C VAL A 220 -17.91 1.52 1.94
N PRO A 221 -18.22 0.91 3.11
CA PRO A 221 -18.06 1.58 4.39
C PRO A 221 -16.59 1.67 4.85
N ALA A 222 -15.73 0.70 4.53
CA ALA A 222 -14.35 0.68 4.98
C ALA A 222 -13.38 0.29 3.86
N ILE A 223 -12.28 1.06 3.73
CA ILE A 223 -11.24 0.88 2.72
C ILE A 223 -9.88 0.94 3.41
N VAL A 224 -9.05 -0.07 3.15
CA VAL A 224 -7.69 -0.19 3.67
C VAL A 224 -6.73 -0.30 2.49
N GLU A 225 -5.71 0.54 2.45
CA GLU A 225 -4.58 0.38 1.53
C GLU A 225 -3.50 -0.48 2.20
N GLY A 226 -3.34 -1.69 1.69
CA GLY A 226 -2.48 -2.72 2.27
C GLY A 226 -1.08 -2.78 1.66
N TRP A 227 -0.82 -2.08 0.55
CA TRP A 227 0.46 -2.07 -0.15
C TRP A 227 1.00 -3.47 -0.48
N TYR A 228 2.30 -3.55 -0.80
CA TYR A 228 3.06 -4.81 -0.92
C TYR A 228 3.90 -5.03 0.33
N CYS A 229 3.29 -5.55 1.38
CA CYS A 229 3.87 -5.65 2.72
C CYS A 229 4.77 -6.88 2.97
N GLY A 230 5.19 -7.57 1.91
CA GLY A 230 6.16 -8.67 2.01
C GLY A 230 5.63 -9.93 2.70
N SER A 231 6.53 -10.71 3.29
CA SER A 231 6.22 -12.05 3.82
C SER A 231 5.20 -12.06 4.98
N GLU A 232 5.12 -10.97 5.74
CA GLU A 232 4.25 -10.84 6.91
C GLU A 232 2.95 -10.08 6.61
N ALA A 233 2.65 -9.81 5.34
CA ALA A 233 1.49 -9.02 4.91
C ALA A 233 0.17 -9.51 5.51
N GLY A 234 -0.08 -10.83 5.50
CA GLY A 234 -1.29 -11.40 6.06
C GLY A 234 -1.44 -11.18 7.56
N ASN A 235 -0.35 -11.33 8.33
CA ASN A 235 -0.36 -11.06 9.76
C ASN A 235 -0.56 -9.57 10.07
N ALA A 236 0.07 -8.68 9.32
CA ALA A 236 -0.07 -7.24 9.50
C ALA A 236 -1.50 -6.77 9.18
N LEU A 237 -2.04 -7.15 8.02
CA LEU A 237 -3.41 -6.85 7.64
C LEU A 237 -4.43 -7.38 8.67
N ALA A 238 -4.28 -8.64 9.09
CA ALA A 238 -5.17 -9.22 10.08
C ALA A 238 -5.15 -8.45 11.40
N SER A 239 -3.96 -8.00 11.87
CA SER A 239 -3.83 -7.19 13.09
C SER A 239 -4.61 -5.88 13.02
N ILE A 240 -4.53 -5.20 11.87
CA ILE A 240 -5.27 -3.97 11.61
C ILE A 240 -6.78 -4.28 11.57
N LEU A 241 -7.21 -5.25 10.75
CA LEU A 241 -8.62 -5.55 10.55
C LEU A 241 -9.36 -5.91 11.85
N VAL A 242 -8.71 -6.62 12.77
CA VAL A 242 -9.33 -6.98 14.06
C VAL A 242 -9.03 -6.00 15.20
N GLY A 243 -8.25 -4.95 14.93
CA GLY A 243 -7.96 -3.88 15.89
C GLY A 243 -6.95 -4.23 16.98
N ASP A 244 -6.12 -5.27 16.78
CA ASP A 244 -4.99 -5.54 17.67
C ASP A 244 -3.90 -4.49 17.50
N VAL A 245 -3.80 -3.92 16.30
CA VAL A 245 -2.98 -2.74 15.98
C VAL A 245 -3.90 -1.61 15.49
N ASN A 246 -3.71 -0.43 16.03
CA ASN A 246 -4.39 0.77 15.58
C ASN A 246 -3.65 1.32 14.36
N PRO A 247 -4.30 1.47 13.18
CA PRO A 247 -3.65 1.98 11.99
C PRO A 247 -3.11 3.40 12.22
N SER A 248 -1.91 3.66 11.73
CA SER A 248 -1.22 4.95 11.83
C SER A 248 -0.58 5.40 10.52
N GLY A 249 -0.62 4.57 9.48
CA GLY A 249 -0.08 4.88 8.16
C GLY A 249 -0.76 6.09 7.53
N LYS A 250 0.02 6.89 6.79
CA LYS A 250 -0.45 8.06 6.04
C LYS A 250 -0.05 7.93 4.58
N LEU A 251 -0.90 8.40 3.68
CA LEU A 251 -0.62 8.38 2.25
C LEU A 251 0.59 9.25 1.89
N PRO A 252 1.56 8.73 1.15
CA PRO A 252 2.72 9.49 0.68
C PRO A 252 2.44 10.28 -0.62
N PHE A 253 1.22 10.22 -1.13
CA PHE A 253 0.74 10.96 -2.30
C PHE A 253 -0.77 11.16 -2.23
N SER A 254 -1.30 12.06 -3.08
CA SER A 254 -2.76 12.23 -3.23
C SER A 254 -3.32 11.21 -4.20
N MET A 255 -4.49 10.65 -3.90
CA MET A 255 -5.25 9.76 -4.79
C MET A 255 -6.41 10.53 -5.41
N TYR A 256 -6.51 10.53 -6.74
CA TYR A 256 -7.57 11.21 -7.49
C TYR A 256 -8.55 10.22 -8.11
N ALA A 257 -9.76 10.67 -8.38
CA ALA A 257 -10.80 9.83 -9.00
C ALA A 257 -10.50 9.53 -10.47
N LYS A 258 -9.80 10.44 -11.15
CA LYS A 258 -9.51 10.36 -12.59
C LYS A 258 -8.02 10.53 -12.85
N LEU A 259 -7.54 9.87 -13.89
CA LEU A 259 -6.15 9.98 -14.30
C LEU A 259 -5.79 11.41 -14.74
N GLU A 260 -6.72 12.11 -15.36
CA GLU A 260 -6.56 13.48 -15.87
C GLU A 260 -6.43 14.53 -14.77
N ASP A 261 -6.77 14.17 -13.51
CA ASP A 261 -6.60 15.05 -12.36
C ASP A 261 -5.15 15.09 -11.85
N TYR A 262 -4.30 14.14 -12.29
CA TYR A 262 -2.86 14.16 -11.98
C TYR A 262 -2.12 15.16 -12.87
N HIS A 263 -1.18 15.89 -12.30
CA HIS A 263 -0.43 16.95 -12.98
C HIS A 263 0.16 16.48 -14.33
N ALA A 264 0.80 15.31 -14.38
CA ALA A 264 1.44 14.81 -15.60
C ALA A 264 0.44 14.45 -16.72
N HIS A 265 -0.79 14.06 -16.35
CA HIS A 265 -1.85 13.65 -17.30
C HIS A 265 -2.82 14.78 -17.65
N SER A 266 -2.87 15.85 -16.85
CA SER A 266 -3.81 16.96 -17.05
C SER A 266 -3.59 17.75 -18.33
N PHE A 267 -2.39 17.70 -18.89
CA PHE A 267 -2.03 18.40 -20.13
C PHE A 267 -2.49 17.66 -21.39
N ASN A 268 -2.83 16.38 -21.29
CA ASN A 268 -3.15 15.50 -22.42
C ASN A 268 -2.11 15.62 -23.56
N ASP A 269 -0.85 15.59 -23.22
CA ASP A 269 0.27 15.85 -24.12
C ASP A 269 1.38 14.82 -23.91
N SER A 270 1.65 14.02 -24.95
CA SER A 270 2.61 12.92 -24.88
C SER A 270 4.04 13.39 -24.59
N ILE A 271 4.43 14.64 -24.91
CA ILE A 271 5.74 15.15 -24.57
C ILE A 271 5.89 15.46 -23.07
N VAL A 272 4.74 15.66 -22.37
CA VAL A 272 4.74 15.81 -20.91
C VAL A 272 4.82 14.44 -20.24
N TYR A 273 3.98 13.50 -20.71
CA TYR A 273 3.99 12.12 -20.19
C TYR A 273 3.44 11.16 -21.27
N PRO A 274 4.11 10.06 -21.56
CA PRO A 274 5.35 9.53 -20.99
C PRO A 274 6.64 10.11 -21.55
N GLY A 275 6.56 11.10 -22.45
CA GLY A 275 7.65 11.65 -23.24
C GLY A 275 7.57 11.23 -24.71
N LEU A 276 8.19 12.00 -25.58
CA LEU A 276 8.19 11.79 -27.02
C LEU A 276 9.60 12.02 -27.59
N ASN A 277 10.10 11.12 -28.44
CA ASN A 277 11.40 11.25 -29.10
C ASN A 277 12.57 11.51 -28.14
N HIS A 278 12.61 10.76 -27.03
CA HIS A 278 13.62 10.94 -25.95
C HIS A 278 13.60 12.32 -25.28
N GLN A 279 12.51 13.03 -25.38
CA GLN A 279 12.27 14.32 -24.72
C GLN A 279 11.08 14.23 -23.79
N GLN A 280 11.18 14.93 -22.65
CA GLN A 280 10.07 15.11 -21.72
C GLN A 280 10.09 16.56 -21.22
N ILE A 281 8.94 17.23 -21.26
CA ILE A 281 8.80 18.61 -20.81
C ILE A 281 7.99 18.64 -19.53
N TYR A 282 8.55 19.20 -18.47
CA TYR A 282 7.88 19.39 -17.18
C TYR A 282 7.06 20.70 -17.19
N LYS A 283 5.84 20.64 -17.76
CA LYS A 283 4.93 21.82 -17.82
C LYS A 283 4.32 22.16 -16.46
N ASP A 284 4.35 21.24 -15.53
CA ASP A 284 3.87 21.38 -14.16
C ASP A 284 4.84 22.18 -13.25
N ASP A 285 6.08 22.39 -13.71
CA ASP A 285 7.12 23.13 -13.00
C ASP A 285 7.31 22.60 -11.56
N ILE A 286 7.18 23.45 -10.55
CA ILE A 286 7.26 23.07 -9.12
C ILE A 286 5.94 22.50 -8.56
N PHE A 287 4.87 22.54 -9.34
CA PHE A 287 3.52 22.13 -8.90
C PHE A 287 3.25 20.64 -9.10
N VAL A 288 4.15 19.80 -8.60
CA VAL A 288 4.00 18.34 -8.64
C VAL A 288 3.25 17.81 -7.42
N GLY A 289 2.57 16.67 -7.56
CA GLY A 289 1.86 16.01 -6.48
C GLY A 289 0.73 16.87 -5.90
N TYR A 290 0.64 16.98 -4.57
CA TYR A 290 -0.43 17.74 -3.90
C TYR A 290 -0.41 19.25 -4.19
N ARG A 291 0.76 19.82 -4.57
CA ARG A 291 0.86 21.22 -4.97
C ARG A 291 0.04 21.54 -6.22
N TRP A 292 -0.16 20.54 -7.09
CA TRP A 292 -1.03 20.66 -8.26
C TRP A 292 -2.48 20.95 -7.88
N SER A 293 -3.05 20.17 -6.96
CA SER A 293 -4.41 20.41 -6.47
C SER A 293 -4.52 21.65 -5.60
N ASP A 294 -3.44 22.04 -4.91
CA ASP A 294 -3.40 23.32 -4.18
C ASP A 294 -3.45 24.53 -5.11
N LEU A 295 -2.80 24.45 -6.26
CA LEU A 295 -2.88 25.46 -7.30
C LEU A 295 -4.24 25.43 -8.01
N HIS A 296 -4.73 24.25 -8.37
CA HIS A 296 -5.96 24.02 -9.11
C HIS A 296 -7.12 23.63 -8.21
N LYS A 297 -7.72 24.59 -7.50
CA LYS A 297 -8.75 24.39 -6.46
C LYS A 297 -10.01 23.60 -6.88
N LYS A 298 -10.24 23.42 -8.20
CA LYS A 298 -11.32 22.58 -8.73
C LYS A 298 -10.97 21.09 -8.71
N ILE A 299 -9.68 20.74 -8.69
CA ILE A 299 -9.20 19.36 -8.62
C ILE A 299 -9.16 18.96 -7.15
N ARG A 300 -10.01 18.00 -6.78
CA ARG A 300 -10.05 17.50 -5.40
C ARG A 300 -9.65 16.03 -5.38
N PRO A 301 -8.64 15.66 -4.60
CA PRO A 301 -8.30 14.25 -4.40
C PRO A 301 -9.42 13.53 -3.65
N MET A 302 -9.61 12.24 -3.94
CA MET A 302 -10.41 11.33 -3.12
C MET A 302 -9.79 11.24 -1.72
N PHE A 303 -8.46 11.09 -1.69
CA PHE A 303 -7.65 11.08 -0.47
C PHE A 303 -6.41 11.95 -0.68
N SER A 304 -6.20 12.93 0.19
CA SER A 304 -5.07 13.85 0.11
C SER A 304 -3.77 13.20 0.58
N PHE A 305 -2.64 13.72 0.13
CA PHE A 305 -1.33 13.47 0.77
C PHE A 305 -1.44 13.62 2.29
N GLY A 306 -0.88 12.68 3.03
CA GLY A 306 -0.95 12.64 4.49
C GLY A 306 -2.26 12.10 5.06
N HIS A 307 -3.24 11.72 4.21
CA HIS A 307 -4.48 11.10 4.68
C HIS A 307 -4.22 9.70 5.25
N GLY A 308 -4.88 9.40 6.35
CA GLY A 308 -4.91 8.10 7.00
C GLY A 308 -5.68 8.23 8.31
N LEU A 309 -6.67 7.35 8.49
CA LEU A 309 -7.52 7.32 9.67
C LEU A 309 -6.90 6.44 10.77
N SER A 310 -7.41 6.60 11.97
CA SER A 310 -7.07 5.81 13.15
C SER A 310 -8.35 5.28 13.81
N TYR A 311 -8.22 4.25 14.65
CA TYR A 311 -9.31 3.80 15.53
C TYR A 311 -9.45 4.67 16.79
N THR A 312 -8.65 5.74 16.89
CA THR A 312 -8.76 6.79 17.91
C THR A 312 -8.83 8.14 17.23
N THR A 313 -9.03 9.20 18.00
CA THR A 313 -9.09 10.59 17.51
C THR A 313 -7.98 11.40 18.13
N PHE A 314 -7.46 12.35 17.35
CA PHE A 314 -6.43 13.29 17.78
C PHE A 314 -6.92 14.72 17.57
N GLU A 315 -6.62 15.57 18.55
CA GLU A 315 -6.84 17.01 18.47
C GLU A 315 -5.51 17.72 18.39
N TYR A 316 -5.40 18.65 17.45
CA TYR A 316 -4.25 19.50 17.26
C TYR A 316 -4.49 20.86 17.91
N GLY A 317 -3.63 21.24 18.83
CA GLY A 317 -3.64 22.57 19.42
C GLY A 317 -3.08 23.62 18.45
N LYS A 318 -3.00 24.86 18.93
CA LYS A 318 -2.47 25.95 18.13
C LYS A 318 -0.97 25.77 17.87
N ALA A 319 -0.57 25.93 16.61
CA ALA A 319 0.83 25.95 16.24
C ALA A 319 1.51 27.24 16.78
N GLU A 320 2.66 27.08 17.39
CA GLU A 320 3.50 28.16 17.90
C GLU A 320 4.85 28.14 17.21
N ILE A 321 5.36 29.31 16.85
CA ILE A 321 6.70 29.51 16.29
C ILE A 321 7.53 30.36 17.24
N ASP A 322 8.80 30.02 17.38
CA ASP A 322 9.72 30.72 18.31
C ASP A 322 10.27 32.04 17.76
N LYS A 323 10.14 32.27 16.44
CA LYS A 323 10.64 33.46 15.75
C LYS A 323 9.72 33.84 14.59
N ASN A 324 9.49 35.13 14.42
CA ASN A 324 8.76 35.65 13.25
C ASN A 324 9.67 36.00 12.06
N VAL A 325 10.97 36.10 12.29
CA VAL A 325 11.98 36.39 11.28
C VAL A 325 13.12 35.42 11.45
N VAL A 326 13.53 34.80 10.35
CA VAL A 326 14.63 33.80 10.31
C VAL A 326 15.63 34.25 9.26
N GLN A 327 16.90 34.39 9.64
CA GLN A 327 17.98 34.70 8.70
C GLN A 327 18.54 33.42 8.07
N GLN A 328 19.25 33.58 6.95
CA GLN A 328 19.89 32.46 6.27
C GLN A 328 20.84 31.72 7.23
N GLY A 329 20.65 30.40 7.36
CA GLY A 329 21.44 29.54 8.25
C GLY A 329 20.90 29.40 9.67
N GLU A 330 19.85 30.14 10.04
CA GLU A 330 19.17 29.97 11.33
C GLU A 330 18.10 28.85 11.27
N SER A 331 17.76 28.33 12.45
CA SER A 331 16.67 27.34 12.61
C SER A 331 15.42 28.02 13.16
N LEU A 332 14.25 27.60 12.68
CA LEU A 332 12.94 27.92 13.21
C LEU A 332 12.41 26.69 13.97
N ARG A 333 11.86 26.91 15.16
CA ARG A 333 11.19 25.85 15.93
C ARG A 333 9.68 26.05 15.90
N VAL A 334 8.99 25.01 15.44
CA VAL A 334 7.53 24.94 15.50
C VAL A 334 7.13 23.95 16.58
N ARG A 335 6.13 24.30 17.39
CA ARG A 335 5.53 23.44 18.41
C ARG A 335 4.04 23.34 18.16
N ILE A 336 3.51 22.13 18.17
CA ILE A 336 2.08 21.85 18.07
C ILE A 336 1.73 20.83 19.14
N PRO A 337 0.86 21.14 20.11
CA PRO A 337 0.30 20.13 21.01
C PRO A 337 -0.57 19.16 20.23
N VAL A 338 -0.41 17.86 20.46
CA VAL A 338 -1.28 16.82 19.92
C VAL A 338 -1.82 15.99 21.07
N THR A 339 -3.13 15.90 21.17
CA THR A 339 -3.83 15.20 22.23
C THR A 339 -4.62 14.02 21.64
N ASN A 340 -4.42 12.82 22.17
CA ASN A 340 -5.29 11.68 21.87
C ASN A 340 -6.59 11.85 22.67
N THR A 341 -7.70 12.10 21.98
CA THR A 341 -9.02 12.35 22.56
C THR A 341 -9.92 11.11 22.57
N GLY A 342 -9.46 9.98 22.00
CA GLY A 342 -10.19 8.74 21.99
C GLY A 342 -9.77 7.80 23.15
N ASN A 343 -10.25 6.58 23.09
CA ASN A 343 -10.09 5.57 24.16
C ASN A 343 -9.06 4.48 23.82
N ARG A 344 -8.31 4.64 22.74
CA ARG A 344 -7.27 3.69 22.31
C ARG A 344 -5.92 4.42 22.17
N SER A 345 -4.84 3.72 22.48
CA SER A 345 -3.51 4.20 22.10
C SER A 345 -3.37 4.25 20.59
N GLY A 346 -2.66 5.25 20.08
CA GLY A 346 -2.41 5.42 18.66
C GLY A 346 -1.19 6.29 18.42
N ALA A 347 -0.66 6.24 17.20
CA ALA A 347 0.39 7.13 16.72
C ALA A 347 -0.20 8.09 15.68
N GLU A 348 0.33 9.31 15.62
CA GLU A 348 -0.07 10.33 14.67
C GLU A 348 1.17 10.99 14.07
N ILE A 349 1.04 11.47 12.82
CA ILE A 349 2.09 12.20 12.10
C ILE A 349 1.69 13.67 12.04
N VAL A 350 2.63 14.53 12.44
CA VAL A 350 2.46 16.00 12.49
C VAL A 350 3.26 16.64 11.36
#